data_51e0342e996b4456062d416ffdbb67d3
#
_entry.id   51e0342e996b4456062d416ffdbb67d3
#
_cell.length_a   1.000
_cell.length_b   1.000
_cell.length_c   1.000
_cell.angle_alpha   90.00
_cell.angle_beta   90.00
_cell.angle_gamma   90.00
#
_symmetry.space_group_name_H-M   'P 1'
#
loop_
_entity.id
_entity.type
_entity.pdbx_description
1 polymer ?
#
loop_
_entity_poly.entity_id
_entity_poly.type
_entity_poly.pdbx_seq_one_letter_code
_entity_poly.pdbx_strand_id
1 'polypeptide(L)'
;MKENEKRALELKIKLDDIFKQYDERTKYILSHPELIEKVNYRKKSDNSLVDKNGIKKPICKDGILLRGKCEYKGDHWTRNSNGHEIVDYLNSLFRVLVATKDSNEEAEETLDTTNLGVEWDIKTETLRSNKSEEICINRTFAKNYISIICIFMLYQSHSENEILEVLADIDKCWSIWNNAPIARINLKKQPGNGSINDSRLSSYISLYGEILQKQIELINPTVIINSAGKPGMNFFKKIYKDLECIDKNYGNGRDKWIYIDKIKKLVIIDIYHFSYRGWGLNDQSLFKELIHRLIYTSMDINKLLM
;
A
#
# COMPACT_ATOMS: atom_id res chain seq x y z
N MET A 1 -18.25 24.71 -6.74
CA MET A 1 -17.27 23.64 -6.38
C MET A 1 -15.93 24.06 -6.94
N LYS A 2 -14.89 24.14 -6.12
CA LYS A 2 -13.53 24.48 -6.57
C LYS A 2 -13.04 23.39 -7.54
N GLU A 3 -12.18 23.73 -8.50
CA GLU A 3 -11.71 22.77 -9.53
C GLU A 3 -11.14 21.47 -8.91
N ASN A 4 -10.38 21.58 -7.83
CA ASN A 4 -9.81 20.43 -7.13
C ASN A 4 -10.87 19.51 -6.51
N GLU A 5 -11.97 20.05 -6.02
CA GLU A 5 -13.09 19.26 -5.48
C GLU A 5 -13.80 18.51 -6.61
N LYS A 6 -13.92 19.10 -7.78
CA LYS A 6 -14.46 18.46 -8.98
C LYS A 6 -13.56 17.28 -9.40
N ARG A 7 -12.23 17.50 -9.47
CA ARG A 7 -11.27 16.44 -9.81
C ARG A 7 -11.29 15.29 -8.79
N ALA A 8 -11.42 15.60 -7.50
CA ALA A 8 -11.53 14.60 -6.44
C ALA A 8 -12.80 13.74 -6.59
N LEU A 9 -13.93 14.37 -6.90
CA LEU A 9 -15.19 13.66 -7.15
C LEU A 9 -15.11 12.78 -8.41
N GLU A 10 -14.56 13.30 -9.50
CA GLU A 10 -14.34 12.53 -10.73
C GLU A 10 -13.44 11.31 -10.50
N LEU A 11 -12.37 11.47 -9.72
CA LEU A 11 -11.48 10.35 -9.37
C LEU A 11 -12.23 9.28 -8.57
N LYS A 12 -13.04 9.68 -7.59
CA LYS A 12 -13.84 8.74 -6.80
C LYS A 12 -14.79 7.94 -7.69
N ILE A 13 -15.51 8.60 -8.60
CA ILE A 13 -16.42 7.93 -9.55
C ILE A 13 -15.65 6.93 -10.43
N LYS A 14 -14.50 7.34 -10.97
CA LYS A 14 -13.67 6.46 -11.81
C LYS A 14 -13.11 5.26 -11.02
N LEU A 15 -12.74 5.44 -9.77
CA LEU A 15 -12.31 4.33 -8.91
C LEU A 15 -13.46 3.36 -8.62
N ASP A 16 -14.68 3.86 -8.36
CA ASP A 16 -15.85 3.00 -8.20
C ASP A 16 -16.13 2.16 -9.46
N ASP A 17 -15.93 2.72 -10.66
CA ASP A 17 -16.05 1.96 -11.89
C ASP A 17 -14.94 0.91 -12.08
N ILE A 18 -13.74 1.17 -11.61
CA ILE A 18 -12.66 0.17 -11.55
C ILE A 18 -13.07 -1.01 -10.65
N PHE A 19 -13.68 -0.76 -9.49
CA PHE A 19 -14.12 -1.85 -8.60
C PHE A 19 -15.26 -2.69 -9.21
N LYS A 20 -16.14 -2.08 -10.00
CA LYS A 20 -17.12 -2.84 -10.81
C LYS A 20 -16.42 -3.75 -11.82
N GLN A 21 -15.37 -3.26 -12.52
CA GLN A 21 -14.58 -4.08 -13.46
C GLN A 21 -13.92 -5.28 -12.74
N TYR A 22 -13.41 -5.12 -11.50
CA TYR A 22 -12.91 -6.25 -10.71
C TYR A 22 -14.01 -7.28 -10.42
N ASP A 23 -15.20 -6.82 -10.04
CA ASP A 23 -16.32 -7.69 -9.74
C ASP A 23 -16.78 -8.47 -10.98
N GLU A 24 -16.93 -7.80 -12.12
CA GLU A 24 -17.27 -8.41 -13.41
C GLU A 24 -16.21 -9.41 -13.86
N ARG A 25 -14.93 -9.06 -13.74
CA ARG A 25 -13.83 -9.98 -14.05
C ARG A 25 -13.86 -11.21 -13.15
N THR A 26 -14.18 -11.05 -11.88
CA THR A 26 -14.32 -12.17 -10.94
C THR A 26 -15.47 -13.08 -11.35
N LYS A 27 -16.63 -12.55 -11.70
CA LYS A 27 -17.77 -13.33 -12.22
C LYS A 27 -17.37 -14.09 -13.49
N TYR A 28 -16.68 -13.43 -14.41
CA TYR A 28 -16.18 -14.05 -15.63
C TYR A 28 -15.24 -15.21 -15.32
N ILE A 29 -14.25 -15.03 -14.44
CA ILE A 29 -13.33 -16.10 -14.05
C ILE A 29 -14.08 -17.28 -13.41
N LEU A 30 -15.05 -17.01 -12.55
CA LEU A 30 -15.83 -18.05 -11.88
C LEU A 30 -16.72 -18.85 -12.84
N SER A 31 -17.06 -18.31 -14.00
CA SER A 31 -17.79 -19.01 -15.07
C SER A 31 -16.88 -19.80 -16.05
N HIS A 32 -15.55 -19.72 -15.88
CA HIS A 32 -14.56 -20.35 -16.76
C HIS A 32 -13.62 -21.27 -15.95
N PRO A 33 -13.90 -22.58 -15.87
CA PRO A 33 -13.14 -23.53 -15.05
C PRO A 33 -11.63 -23.48 -15.29
N GLU A 34 -11.20 -23.32 -16.54
CA GLU A 34 -9.80 -23.24 -16.93
C GLU A 34 -9.06 -22.00 -16.36
N LEU A 35 -9.79 -20.93 -16.05
CA LEU A 35 -9.24 -19.75 -15.38
C LEU A 35 -9.23 -19.92 -13.87
N ILE A 36 -10.22 -20.62 -13.32
CA ILE A 36 -10.27 -20.94 -11.89
C ILE A 36 -9.05 -21.77 -11.50
N GLU A 37 -8.65 -22.74 -12.30
CA GLU A 37 -7.47 -23.57 -12.03
C GLU A 37 -6.18 -22.76 -11.86
N LYS A 38 -6.06 -21.61 -12.52
CA LYS A 38 -4.90 -20.71 -12.39
C LYS A 38 -4.82 -20.03 -11.02
N VAL A 39 -5.95 -19.79 -10.36
CA VAL A 39 -6.02 -19.12 -9.05
C VAL A 39 -6.39 -20.07 -7.91
N ASN A 40 -6.93 -21.26 -8.23
CA ASN A 40 -7.23 -22.29 -7.26
C ASN A 40 -6.03 -23.18 -7.02
N TYR A 41 -5.67 -23.30 -5.77
CA TYR A 41 -4.72 -24.31 -5.35
C TYR A 41 -5.43 -25.58 -4.86
N ARG A 42 -4.70 -26.71 -4.90
CA ARG A 42 -5.14 -28.08 -4.65
C ARG A 42 -5.91 -28.35 -3.34
N LYS A 43 -6.03 -27.39 -2.45
CA LYS A 43 -6.88 -27.51 -1.24
C LYS A 43 -8.17 -26.73 -1.44
N LYS A 44 -9.31 -27.45 -1.47
CA LYS A 44 -10.66 -26.85 -1.59
C LYS A 44 -10.98 -25.76 -0.59
N SER A 45 -10.29 -25.73 0.56
CA SER A 45 -10.51 -24.76 1.64
C SER A 45 -9.85 -23.38 1.41
N ASP A 46 -9.12 -23.21 0.30
CA ASP A 46 -8.25 -22.04 0.08
C ASP A 46 -8.48 -21.39 -1.29
N ASN A 47 -9.73 -21.41 -1.76
CA ASN A 47 -10.09 -20.73 -2.98
C ASN A 47 -10.10 -19.22 -2.74
N SER A 48 -9.21 -18.50 -3.41
CA SER A 48 -9.04 -17.06 -3.22
C SER A 48 -10.19 -16.20 -3.72
N LEU A 49 -11.08 -16.75 -4.55
CA LEU A 49 -12.20 -16.02 -5.18
C LEU A 49 -13.57 -16.31 -4.55
N VAL A 50 -13.69 -17.44 -3.88
CA VAL A 50 -14.91 -17.85 -3.17
C VAL A 50 -14.60 -18.23 -1.73
N ASP A 51 -15.60 -18.18 -0.88
CA ASP A 51 -15.53 -18.64 0.50
C ASP A 51 -15.62 -20.19 0.58
N LYS A 52 -15.65 -20.73 1.82
CA LYS A 52 -15.79 -22.16 2.08
C LYS A 52 -17.10 -22.78 1.56
N ASN A 53 -18.13 -21.95 1.34
CA ASN A 53 -19.44 -22.35 0.84
C ASN A 53 -19.55 -22.21 -0.70
N GLY A 54 -18.49 -21.78 -1.37
CA GLY A 54 -18.48 -21.51 -2.81
C GLY A 54 -19.08 -20.18 -3.20
N ILE A 55 -19.36 -19.30 -2.23
CA ILE A 55 -19.92 -17.96 -2.49
C ILE A 55 -18.78 -17.02 -2.89
N LYS A 56 -19.01 -16.23 -3.95
CA LYS A 56 -18.05 -15.24 -4.44
C LYS A 56 -17.68 -14.26 -3.31
N LYS A 57 -16.39 -14.14 -3.01
CA LYS A 57 -15.88 -13.17 -2.06
C LYS A 57 -16.06 -11.73 -2.57
N PRO A 58 -16.31 -10.78 -1.66
CA PRO A 58 -16.39 -9.38 -2.02
C PRO A 58 -15.06 -8.86 -2.56
N ILE A 59 -15.10 -7.77 -3.32
CA ILE A 59 -13.93 -7.02 -3.73
C ILE A 59 -13.62 -5.98 -2.66
N CYS A 60 -12.42 -6.05 -2.09
CA CYS A 60 -11.92 -5.00 -1.21
C CYS A 60 -11.64 -3.74 -2.04
N LYS A 61 -12.37 -2.68 -1.79
CA LYS A 61 -12.08 -1.38 -2.35
C LYS A 61 -10.90 -0.77 -1.61
N ASP A 62 -9.93 -0.25 -2.33
CA ASP A 62 -8.74 0.41 -1.79
C ASP A 62 -8.32 1.58 -2.69
N GLY A 63 -7.43 2.44 -2.24
CA GLY A 63 -7.04 3.62 -2.99
C GLY A 63 -6.45 4.70 -2.10
N ILE A 64 -6.83 5.96 -2.33
CA ILE A 64 -6.38 7.08 -1.51
C ILE A 64 -6.99 6.95 -0.12
N LEU A 65 -6.12 7.02 0.90
CA LEU A 65 -6.55 6.86 2.29
C LEU A 65 -7.34 8.08 2.75
N LEU A 66 -8.56 7.83 3.21
CA LEU A 66 -9.44 8.83 3.81
C LEU A 66 -9.18 8.86 5.32
N ARG A 67 -8.47 9.89 5.77
CA ARG A 67 -8.01 10.05 7.15
C ARG A 67 -8.65 11.29 7.74
N GLY A 68 -9.51 11.13 8.66
CA GLY A 68 -10.09 12.21 9.43
C GLY A 68 -9.65 12.15 10.87
N LYS A 69 -10.29 12.95 11.70
CA LYS A 69 -10.08 12.91 13.14
C LYS A 69 -10.44 11.52 13.67
N CYS A 70 -9.52 10.92 14.42
CA CYS A 70 -9.75 9.66 15.10
C CYS A 70 -10.53 9.92 16.40
N GLU A 71 -11.66 9.26 16.58
CA GLU A 71 -12.52 9.40 17.75
C GLU A 71 -12.84 8.03 18.35
N TYR A 72 -12.72 7.91 19.68
CA TYR A 72 -13.13 6.73 20.41
C TYR A 72 -14.61 6.83 20.78
N LYS A 73 -15.40 5.81 20.41
CA LYS A 73 -16.85 5.77 20.67
C LYS A 73 -17.22 4.69 21.69
N GLY A 74 -16.51 4.65 22.79
CA GLY A 74 -16.79 3.81 23.93
C GLY A 74 -16.30 2.35 23.83
N ASP A 75 -16.42 1.70 22.69
CA ASP A 75 -16.02 0.33 22.43
C ASP A 75 -15.13 0.18 21.18
N HIS A 76 -15.16 1.15 20.30
CA HIS A 76 -14.37 1.15 19.06
C HIS A 76 -13.94 2.57 18.66
N TRP A 77 -12.89 2.60 17.86
CA TRP A 77 -12.43 3.83 17.25
C TRP A 77 -13.13 4.05 15.90
N THR A 78 -13.45 5.30 15.63
CA THR A 78 -13.96 5.74 14.33
C THR A 78 -13.08 6.84 13.77
N ARG A 79 -13.08 6.95 12.46
CA ARG A 79 -12.51 8.10 11.76
C ARG A 79 -13.57 8.76 10.90
N ASN A 80 -13.58 10.09 10.97
CA ASN A 80 -14.39 10.89 10.09
C ASN A 80 -13.45 11.53 9.07
N SER A 81 -13.59 11.16 7.79
CA SER A 81 -12.88 11.85 6.70
C SER A 81 -13.19 13.34 6.77
N ASN A 82 -12.17 14.18 6.59
CA ASN A 82 -12.35 15.61 6.47
C ASN A 82 -12.80 16.03 5.06
N GLY A 83 -12.86 15.08 4.13
CA GLY A 83 -13.26 15.29 2.74
C GLY A 83 -12.19 15.91 1.85
N HIS A 84 -11.01 16.22 2.39
CA HIS A 84 -9.93 16.88 1.66
C HIS A 84 -8.79 15.96 1.26
N GLU A 85 -8.71 14.75 1.78
CA GLU A 85 -7.58 13.85 1.60
C GLU A 85 -7.28 13.55 0.12
N ILE A 86 -8.31 13.40 -0.71
CA ILE A 86 -8.13 13.19 -2.14
C ILE A 86 -7.55 14.45 -2.81
N VAL A 87 -8.02 15.63 -2.41
CA VAL A 87 -7.52 16.92 -2.89
C VAL A 87 -6.06 17.10 -2.48
N ASP A 88 -5.74 16.81 -1.22
CA ASP A 88 -4.39 16.92 -0.68
C ASP A 88 -3.44 15.95 -1.39
N TYR A 89 -3.89 14.71 -1.64
CA TYR A 89 -3.15 13.73 -2.41
C TYR A 89 -2.87 14.23 -3.83
N LEU A 90 -3.88 14.70 -4.55
CA LEU A 90 -3.74 15.17 -5.93
C LEU A 90 -2.85 16.41 -6.07
N ASN A 91 -2.79 17.25 -5.04
CA ASN A 91 -1.96 18.46 -5.02
C ASN A 91 -0.53 18.21 -4.53
N SER A 92 -0.25 17.04 -3.95
CA SER A 92 1.08 16.72 -3.45
C SER A 92 2.07 16.41 -4.57
N LEU A 93 3.31 16.88 -4.41
CA LEU A 93 4.46 16.44 -5.23
C LEU A 93 4.78 14.96 -4.99
N PHE A 94 4.63 14.51 -3.74
CA PHE A 94 4.90 13.14 -3.30
C PHE A 94 3.58 12.39 -3.09
N ARG A 95 2.97 11.93 -4.16
CA ARG A 95 1.81 11.05 -4.11
C ARG A 95 2.28 9.62 -3.90
N VAL A 96 2.26 9.18 -2.65
CA VAL A 96 2.77 7.86 -2.26
C VAL A 96 1.70 6.80 -2.46
N LEU A 97 2.02 5.77 -3.21
CA LEU A 97 1.23 4.55 -3.32
C LEU A 97 1.94 3.39 -2.64
N VAL A 98 1.31 2.79 -1.66
CA VAL A 98 1.81 1.57 -1.00
C VAL A 98 1.14 0.35 -1.62
N ALA A 99 1.92 -0.52 -2.24
CA ALA A 99 1.44 -1.77 -2.81
C ALA A 99 1.73 -2.94 -1.87
N THR A 100 0.65 -3.62 -1.46
CA THR A 100 0.69 -4.79 -0.56
C THR A 100 0.15 -6.03 -1.27
N LYS A 101 0.34 -7.23 -0.69
CA LYS A 101 -0.07 -8.49 -1.32
C LYS A 101 -1.60 -8.64 -1.37
N ASP A 102 -2.22 -8.74 -0.21
CA ASP A 102 -3.67 -8.92 -0.04
C ASP A 102 -4.13 -8.34 1.31
N SER A 103 -5.43 -8.23 1.50
CA SER A 103 -6.00 -7.98 2.82
C SER A 103 -6.16 -9.31 3.56
N ASN A 104 -5.64 -9.38 4.79
CA ASN A 104 -5.70 -10.57 5.64
C ASN A 104 -7.06 -10.71 6.38
N GLU A 105 -8.11 -10.10 5.86
CA GLU A 105 -9.40 -10.09 6.52
C GLU A 105 -10.28 -11.22 6.06
N GLU A 106 -10.91 -11.90 7.02
CA GLU A 106 -12.09 -12.71 6.79
C GLU A 106 -13.27 -11.75 6.65
N ALA A 107 -13.49 -11.21 5.45
CA ALA A 107 -14.63 -10.35 5.25
C ALA A 107 -15.83 -11.16 4.78
N GLU A 108 -16.85 -11.19 5.57
CA GLU A 108 -18.18 -11.67 5.17
C GLU A 108 -18.94 -10.61 4.37
N GLU A 109 -18.56 -9.34 4.46
CA GLU A 109 -19.22 -8.21 3.81
C GLU A 109 -18.27 -7.43 2.88
N THR A 110 -18.86 -6.64 1.99
CA THR A 110 -18.13 -5.74 1.10
C THR A 110 -17.41 -4.68 1.91
N LEU A 111 -16.11 -4.84 2.13
CA LEU A 111 -15.29 -3.86 2.81
C LEU A 111 -15.04 -2.68 1.88
N ASP A 112 -15.59 -1.53 2.24
CA ASP A 112 -15.13 -0.27 1.67
C ASP A 112 -13.86 0.16 2.40
N THR A 113 -12.72 -0.30 1.87
CA THR A 113 -11.42 -0.04 2.46
C THR A 113 -10.88 1.34 2.10
N THR A 114 -11.55 2.10 1.25
CA THR A 114 -11.22 3.52 1.06
C THR A 114 -11.58 4.33 2.28
N ASN A 115 -12.62 3.94 3.00
CA ASN A 115 -13.09 4.63 4.20
C ASN A 115 -12.54 4.05 5.50
N LEU A 116 -12.25 2.76 5.54
CA LEU A 116 -12.00 2.07 6.80
C LEU A 116 -10.89 1.04 6.72
N GLY A 117 -10.77 0.32 5.61
CA GLY A 117 -10.11 -0.96 5.65
C GLY A 117 -8.64 -0.88 5.92
N VAL A 118 -7.95 -0.04 5.16
CA VAL A 118 -6.51 0.04 5.32
C VAL A 118 -6.12 0.86 6.53
N GLU A 119 -6.82 1.94 6.76
CA GLU A 119 -6.70 2.68 7.99
C GLU A 119 -7.22 1.88 9.17
N TRP A 120 -8.25 1.10 8.94
CA TRP A 120 -8.82 0.24 9.94
C TRP A 120 -7.87 -0.90 10.31
N ASP A 121 -7.17 -1.51 9.36
CA ASP A 121 -6.13 -2.51 9.65
C ASP A 121 -5.02 -1.92 10.51
N ILE A 122 -4.49 -0.78 10.12
CA ILE A 122 -3.47 -0.10 10.90
C ILE A 122 -4.06 0.35 12.22
N LYS A 123 -5.26 0.90 12.22
CA LYS A 123 -5.95 1.37 13.40
C LYS A 123 -6.32 0.24 14.35
N THR A 124 -6.86 -0.85 13.85
CA THR A 124 -7.18 -2.03 14.65
C THR A 124 -5.90 -2.62 15.22
N GLU A 125 -4.84 -2.65 14.45
CA GLU A 125 -3.54 -3.10 14.89
C GLU A 125 -2.88 -2.16 15.89
N THR A 126 -3.13 -0.86 15.76
CA THR A 126 -2.58 0.16 16.68
C THR A 126 -3.40 0.32 17.96
N LEU A 127 -4.70 0.06 17.91
CA LEU A 127 -5.64 0.37 18.99
C LEU A 127 -6.14 -0.85 19.76
N ARG A 128 -5.57 -2.02 19.55
CA ARG A 128 -6.02 -3.27 20.18
C ARG A 128 -5.96 -3.34 21.69
N SER A 129 -5.20 -2.49 22.31
CA SER A 129 -5.15 -2.48 23.79
C SER A 129 -6.35 -1.83 24.45
N ASN A 130 -7.26 -1.33 23.77
CA ASN A 130 -8.12 -0.67 23.93
C ASN A 130 -9.20 -0.23 24.44
N LYS A 131 -9.22 -0.01 25.38
CA LYS A 131 -10.07 0.72 26.31
C LYS A 131 -9.48 2.07 26.73
N SER A 132 -8.33 2.44 26.21
CA SER A 132 -7.70 3.73 26.47
C SER A 132 -7.81 4.64 25.25
N GLU A 133 -7.89 5.94 25.44
CA GLU A 133 -7.85 6.95 24.39
C GLU A 133 -6.48 7.06 23.72
N GLU A 134 -5.47 6.34 24.23
CA GLU A 134 -4.12 6.33 23.71
C GLU A 134 -3.99 5.43 22.49
N ILE A 135 -3.28 5.89 21.49
CA ILE A 135 -2.95 5.12 20.29
C ILE A 135 -1.83 4.15 20.64
N CYS A 136 -2.13 2.86 20.56
CA CYS A 136 -1.21 1.79 20.87
C CYS A 136 -0.85 0.99 19.62
N ILE A 137 0.36 1.13 19.12
CA ILE A 137 0.86 0.42 17.93
C ILE A 137 1.53 -0.88 18.37
N ASN A 138 0.75 -1.96 18.39
CA ASN A 138 1.19 -3.24 18.93
C ASN A 138 1.75 -4.20 17.90
N ARG A 139 1.40 -4.06 16.60
CA ARG A 139 1.81 -5.01 15.58
C ARG A 139 2.99 -4.54 14.77
N THR A 140 3.90 -5.46 14.51
CA THR A 140 5.08 -5.27 13.66
C THR A 140 4.71 -4.69 12.30
N PHE A 141 3.61 -5.16 11.69
CA PHE A 141 3.16 -4.65 10.40
C PHE A 141 2.85 -3.16 10.44
N ALA A 142 1.96 -2.74 11.34
CA ALA A 142 1.53 -1.34 11.44
C ALA A 142 2.69 -0.41 11.80
N LYS A 143 3.50 -0.81 12.78
CA LYS A 143 4.69 -0.05 13.19
C LYS A 143 5.66 0.14 12.03
N ASN A 144 6.00 -0.92 11.32
CA ASN A 144 6.94 -0.84 10.20
C ASN A 144 6.37 -0.05 9.03
N TYR A 145 5.08 -0.22 8.73
CA TYR A 145 4.40 0.56 7.69
C TYR A 145 4.46 2.06 7.97
N ILE A 146 4.10 2.49 9.19
CA ILE A 146 4.15 3.88 9.62
C ILE A 146 5.59 4.40 9.56
N SER A 147 6.55 3.65 10.12
CA SER A 147 7.97 4.03 10.15
C SER A 147 8.56 4.23 8.75
N ILE A 148 8.25 3.36 7.80
CA ILE A 148 8.73 3.47 6.42
C ILE A 148 8.18 4.71 5.72
N ILE A 149 6.91 5.03 5.94
CA ILE A 149 6.33 6.28 5.45
C ILE A 149 7.04 7.48 6.09
N CYS A 150 7.29 7.45 7.39
CA CYS A 150 8.01 8.53 8.08
C CYS A 150 9.41 8.72 7.51
N ILE A 151 10.18 7.65 7.30
CA ILE A 151 11.50 7.71 6.66
C ILE A 151 11.38 8.44 5.32
N PHE A 152 10.44 8.01 4.47
CA PHE A 152 10.25 8.61 3.15
C PHE A 152 9.86 10.08 3.23
N MET A 153 9.04 10.48 4.20
CA MET A 153 8.62 11.89 4.34
C MET A 153 9.73 12.79 4.89
N LEU A 154 10.72 12.23 5.60
CA LEU A 154 11.75 12.99 6.31
C LEU A 154 13.11 13.02 5.60
N TYR A 155 13.46 12.03 4.76
CA TYR A 155 14.83 11.82 4.25
C TYR A 155 15.42 13.01 3.51
N GLN A 156 14.60 13.91 2.97
CA GLN A 156 15.08 15.09 2.23
C GLN A 156 15.50 16.27 3.12
N SER A 157 14.95 16.35 4.32
CA SER A 157 15.07 17.52 5.20
C SER A 157 15.71 17.20 6.56
N HIS A 158 15.96 15.93 6.85
CA HIS A 158 16.48 15.48 8.13
C HIS A 158 17.70 14.58 7.93
N SER A 159 18.65 14.66 8.85
CA SER A 159 19.76 13.73 8.93
C SER A 159 19.30 12.34 9.37
N GLU A 160 20.14 11.34 9.18
CA GLU A 160 19.86 9.97 9.65
C GLU A 160 19.51 9.92 11.14
N ASN A 161 20.29 10.62 11.98
CA ASN A 161 20.05 10.61 13.43
C ASN A 161 18.71 11.23 13.79
N GLU A 162 18.32 12.33 13.18
CA GLU A 162 17.01 12.96 13.40
C GLU A 162 15.87 12.03 12.97
N ILE A 163 16.02 11.33 11.85
CA ILE A 163 15.02 10.33 11.41
C ILE A 163 14.92 9.21 12.45
N LEU A 164 16.05 8.68 12.92
CA LEU A 164 16.06 7.61 13.91
C LEU A 164 15.45 8.03 15.26
N GLU A 165 15.66 9.26 15.68
CA GLU A 165 14.99 9.85 16.86
C GLU A 165 13.46 9.92 16.67
N VAL A 166 12.99 10.32 15.48
CA VAL A 166 11.56 10.30 15.18
C VAL A 166 11.01 8.87 15.17
N LEU A 167 11.75 7.91 14.61
CA LEU A 167 11.31 6.51 14.57
C LEU A 167 11.25 5.85 15.95
N ALA A 168 12.00 6.37 16.93
CA ALA A 168 11.93 5.91 18.32
C ALA A 168 10.65 6.40 19.03
N ASP A 169 10.02 7.45 18.52
CA ASP A 169 8.81 8.06 19.04
C ASP A 169 7.63 7.76 18.11
N ILE A 170 6.83 6.78 18.49
CA ILE A 170 5.73 6.30 17.64
C ILE A 170 4.62 7.34 17.44
N ASP A 171 4.42 8.24 18.38
CA ASP A 171 3.40 9.29 18.28
C ASP A 171 3.81 10.35 17.25
N LYS A 172 5.11 10.67 17.18
CA LYS A 172 5.65 11.50 16.10
C LYS A 172 5.48 10.83 14.74
N CYS A 173 5.85 9.54 14.64
CA CYS A 173 5.63 8.77 13.42
C CYS A 173 4.17 8.75 13.00
N TRP A 174 3.26 8.51 13.95
CA TRP A 174 1.83 8.53 13.70
C TRP A 174 1.35 9.89 13.18
N SER A 175 1.81 10.98 13.77
CA SER A 175 1.46 12.33 13.32
C SER A 175 1.90 12.59 11.87
N ILE A 176 3.13 12.21 11.51
CA ILE A 176 3.66 12.35 10.17
C ILE A 176 2.85 11.49 9.19
N TRP A 177 2.66 10.20 9.50
CA TRP A 177 1.89 9.29 8.67
C TRP A 177 0.45 9.77 8.46
N ASN A 178 -0.17 10.30 9.51
CA ASN A 178 -1.55 10.77 9.46
C ASN A 178 -1.75 11.98 8.53
N ASN A 179 -0.70 12.72 8.24
CA ASN A 179 -0.71 13.87 7.34
C ASN A 179 -0.09 13.59 5.97
N ALA A 180 0.54 12.44 5.78
CA ALA A 180 1.18 12.10 4.52
C ALA A 180 0.15 11.80 3.41
N PRO A 181 0.37 12.24 2.15
CA PRO A 181 -0.53 11.99 1.03
C PRO A 181 -0.35 10.55 0.51
N ILE A 182 -1.10 9.62 1.05
CA ILE A 182 -0.93 8.19 0.84
C ILE A 182 -2.16 7.58 0.17
N ALA A 183 -1.90 6.71 -0.82
CA ALA A 183 -2.82 5.70 -1.30
C ALA A 183 -2.26 4.30 -0.96
N ARG A 184 -3.12 3.33 -0.81
CA ARG A 184 -2.73 1.93 -0.69
C ARG A 184 -3.52 1.08 -1.64
N ILE A 185 -2.88 0.08 -2.22
CA ILE A 185 -3.54 -0.96 -2.99
C ILE A 185 -3.08 -2.34 -2.53
N ASN A 186 -4.03 -3.26 -2.45
CA ASN A 186 -3.74 -4.68 -2.41
C ASN A 186 -3.68 -5.20 -3.85
N LEU A 187 -2.60 -5.89 -4.21
CA LEU A 187 -2.49 -6.45 -5.57
C LEU A 187 -3.47 -7.60 -5.79
N LYS A 188 -3.96 -8.24 -4.73
CA LYS A 188 -5.12 -9.14 -4.75
C LYS A 188 -6.27 -8.50 -3.99
N LYS A 189 -7.42 -8.38 -4.63
CA LYS A 189 -8.59 -7.65 -4.11
C LYS A 189 -9.55 -8.46 -3.24
N GLN A 190 -9.58 -9.78 -3.39
CA GLN A 190 -10.40 -10.61 -2.52
C GLN A 190 -9.70 -10.85 -1.20
N PRO A 191 -10.43 -10.75 -0.08
CA PRO A 191 -9.88 -11.03 1.24
C PRO A 191 -9.39 -12.48 1.34
N GLY A 192 -8.32 -12.69 2.10
CA GLY A 192 -7.70 -14.00 2.29
C GLY A 192 -7.41 -14.29 3.75
N ASN A 193 -7.33 -15.59 4.08
CA ASN A 193 -6.97 -16.05 5.41
C ASN A 193 -5.46 -16.24 5.50
N GLY A 194 -4.73 -15.24 5.96
CA GLY A 194 -3.30 -15.30 6.12
C GLY A 194 -2.50 -14.80 4.92
N SER A 195 -1.27 -15.26 4.73
CA SER A 195 -0.38 -14.78 3.70
C SER A 195 -0.59 -15.47 2.36
N ILE A 196 -0.72 -14.70 1.30
CA ILE A 196 -0.62 -15.21 -0.07
C ILE A 196 0.85 -15.45 -0.45
N ASN A 197 1.14 -16.62 -1.03
CA ASN A 197 2.47 -16.88 -1.58
C ASN A 197 2.68 -16.20 -2.95
N ASP A 198 3.94 -16.08 -3.35
CA ASP A 198 4.32 -15.34 -4.57
C ASP A 198 3.76 -15.98 -5.86
N SER A 199 3.64 -17.30 -5.92
CA SER A 199 3.07 -17.97 -7.08
C SER A 199 1.59 -17.65 -7.26
N ARG A 200 0.82 -17.69 -6.18
CA ARG A 200 -0.61 -17.33 -6.19
C ARG A 200 -0.82 -15.87 -6.55
N LEU A 201 -0.02 -14.98 -5.95
CA LEU A 201 -0.10 -13.57 -6.26
C LEU A 201 0.22 -13.29 -7.73
N SER A 202 1.24 -13.97 -8.28
CA SER A 202 1.59 -13.87 -9.71
C SER A 202 0.44 -14.35 -10.60
N SER A 203 -0.21 -15.45 -10.26
CA SER A 203 -1.38 -15.96 -11.00
C SER A 203 -2.55 -14.98 -10.93
N TYR A 204 -2.82 -14.42 -9.76
CA TYR A 204 -3.85 -13.39 -9.60
C TYR A 204 -3.54 -12.15 -10.45
N ILE A 205 -2.32 -11.64 -10.38
CA ILE A 205 -1.88 -10.49 -11.18
C ILE A 205 -2.02 -10.79 -12.69
N SER A 206 -1.79 -12.04 -13.12
CA SER A 206 -1.96 -12.39 -14.54
C SER A 206 -3.40 -12.25 -15.02
N LEU A 207 -4.39 -12.42 -14.16
CA LEU A 207 -5.82 -12.32 -14.49
C LEU A 207 -6.40 -10.92 -14.31
N TYR A 208 -5.86 -10.13 -13.41
CA TYR A 208 -6.39 -8.82 -13.05
C TYR A 208 -5.45 -7.66 -13.38
N GLY A 209 -4.26 -7.92 -13.93
CA GLY A 209 -3.20 -6.94 -14.09
C GLY A 209 -3.59 -5.70 -14.89
N GLU A 210 -4.43 -5.84 -15.92
CA GLU A 210 -4.94 -4.71 -16.71
C GLU A 210 -5.81 -3.76 -15.86
N ILE A 211 -6.62 -4.31 -14.96
CA ILE A 211 -7.49 -3.53 -14.08
C ILE A 211 -6.65 -2.89 -12.97
N LEU A 212 -5.66 -3.62 -12.43
CA LEU A 212 -4.68 -3.08 -11.48
C LEU A 212 -3.91 -1.90 -12.09
N GLN A 213 -3.45 -2.03 -13.32
CA GLN A 213 -2.76 -0.95 -14.03
C GLN A 213 -3.64 0.28 -14.17
N LYS A 214 -4.89 0.13 -14.62
CA LYS A 214 -5.85 1.23 -14.72
C LYS A 214 -6.09 1.92 -13.37
N GLN A 215 -6.19 1.14 -12.29
CA GLN A 215 -6.35 1.69 -10.95
C GLN A 215 -5.14 2.53 -10.55
N ILE A 216 -3.92 2.04 -10.77
CA ILE A 216 -2.68 2.77 -10.47
C ILE A 216 -2.58 4.03 -11.32
N GLU A 217 -2.90 3.97 -12.60
CA GLU A 217 -2.91 5.12 -13.50
C GLU A 217 -3.91 6.21 -13.04
N LEU A 218 -5.08 5.82 -12.54
CA LEU A 218 -6.06 6.74 -11.96
C LEU A 218 -5.55 7.40 -10.67
N ILE A 219 -4.93 6.63 -9.79
CA ILE A 219 -4.32 7.13 -8.55
C ILE A 219 -3.14 8.05 -8.89
N ASN A 220 -2.45 7.82 -10.00
CA ASN A 220 -1.34 8.62 -10.51
C ASN A 220 -0.27 8.93 -9.45
N PRO A 221 0.36 7.92 -8.85
CA PRO A 221 1.41 8.12 -7.86
C PRO A 221 2.66 8.71 -8.49
N THR A 222 3.44 9.46 -7.70
CA THR A 222 4.83 9.83 -8.03
C THR A 222 5.83 8.93 -7.32
N VAL A 223 5.38 8.21 -6.29
CA VAL A 223 6.18 7.24 -5.54
C VAL A 223 5.37 5.98 -5.30
N ILE A 224 5.95 4.83 -5.59
CA ILE A 224 5.37 3.51 -5.25
C ILE A 224 6.30 2.82 -4.25
N ILE A 225 5.78 2.45 -3.10
CA ILE A 225 6.46 1.58 -2.15
C ILE A 225 5.91 0.17 -2.34
N ASN A 226 6.72 -0.71 -2.97
CA ASN A 226 6.35 -2.10 -3.19
C ASN A 226 6.75 -2.97 -1.99
N SER A 227 5.79 -3.41 -1.21
CA SER A 227 5.97 -4.43 -0.16
C SER A 227 5.35 -5.79 -0.53
N ALA A 228 4.88 -5.92 -1.77
CA ALA A 228 4.28 -7.16 -2.26
C ALA A 228 5.32 -8.20 -2.73
N GLY A 229 6.60 -7.88 -2.63
CA GLY A 229 7.70 -8.73 -3.02
C GLY A 229 7.86 -8.88 -4.53
N LYS A 230 8.53 -9.95 -4.95
CA LYS A 230 8.88 -10.20 -6.36
C LYS A 230 7.69 -10.15 -7.34
N PRO A 231 6.49 -10.68 -7.02
CA PRO A 231 5.34 -10.55 -7.93
C PRO A 231 4.94 -9.10 -8.19
N GLY A 232 4.92 -8.27 -7.16
CA GLY A 232 4.65 -6.83 -7.29
C GLY A 232 5.69 -6.14 -8.14
N MET A 233 6.98 -6.37 -7.88
CA MET A 233 8.05 -5.75 -8.66
C MET A 233 8.04 -6.21 -10.13
N ASN A 234 7.77 -7.48 -10.40
CA ASN A 234 7.62 -7.97 -11.76
C ASN A 234 6.45 -7.32 -12.50
N PHE A 235 5.34 -7.10 -11.79
CA PHE A 235 4.20 -6.36 -12.32
C PHE A 235 4.56 -4.91 -12.65
N PHE A 236 5.23 -4.19 -11.75
CA PHE A 236 5.66 -2.83 -12.00
C PHE A 236 6.65 -2.72 -13.17
N LYS A 237 7.61 -3.65 -13.27
CA LYS A 237 8.54 -3.71 -14.42
C LYS A 237 7.82 -3.98 -15.76
N LYS A 238 6.68 -4.67 -15.73
CA LYS A 238 5.88 -4.91 -16.93
C LYS A 238 5.13 -3.66 -17.41
N ILE A 239 4.59 -2.87 -16.47
CA ILE A 239 3.81 -1.67 -16.81
C ILE A 239 4.66 -0.41 -16.99
N TYR A 240 5.82 -0.35 -16.34
CA TYR A 240 6.81 0.74 -16.44
C TYR A 240 8.08 0.19 -17.09
N LYS A 241 8.15 0.27 -18.42
CA LYS A 241 9.22 -0.38 -19.20
C LYS A 241 10.58 0.32 -19.08
N ASP A 242 10.56 1.61 -18.71
CA ASP A 242 11.75 2.46 -18.65
C ASP A 242 12.32 2.58 -17.23
N LEU A 243 12.01 1.61 -16.36
CA LEU A 243 12.52 1.57 -14.99
C LEU A 243 14.03 1.33 -14.97
N GLU A 244 14.74 2.29 -14.40
CA GLU A 244 16.19 2.26 -14.17
C GLU A 244 16.48 2.12 -12.67
N CYS A 245 17.35 1.18 -12.30
CA CYS A 245 17.81 1.04 -10.91
C CYS A 245 18.89 2.11 -10.64
N ILE A 246 18.70 2.95 -9.63
CA ILE A 246 19.62 4.03 -9.30
C ILE A 246 20.50 3.74 -8.08
N ASP A 247 20.17 2.75 -7.27
CA ASP A 247 20.99 2.30 -6.13
C ASP A 247 21.83 1.05 -6.42
N LYS A 248 22.05 0.73 -7.69
CA LYS A 248 22.79 -0.48 -8.14
C LYS A 248 24.21 -0.58 -7.61
N ASN A 249 24.84 0.54 -7.30
CA ASN A 249 26.20 0.63 -6.78
C ASN A 249 26.24 0.74 -5.26
N TYR A 250 25.09 0.75 -4.60
CA TYR A 250 25.01 0.82 -3.15
C TYR A 250 25.24 -0.56 -2.53
N GLY A 251 26.08 -0.61 -1.49
CA GLY A 251 26.41 -1.85 -0.79
C GLY A 251 27.07 -2.90 -1.69
N ASN A 252 26.80 -4.19 -1.41
CA ASN A 252 27.37 -5.31 -2.16
C ASN A 252 26.61 -5.62 -3.47
N GLY A 253 25.72 -4.75 -3.92
CA GLY A 253 24.99 -4.85 -5.19
C GLY A 253 24.02 -6.04 -5.31
N ARG A 254 23.73 -6.74 -4.21
CA ARG A 254 22.84 -7.92 -4.22
C ARG A 254 21.36 -7.54 -4.19
N ASP A 255 21.01 -6.53 -3.41
CA ASP A 255 19.63 -6.06 -3.27
C ASP A 255 19.49 -4.67 -3.88
N LYS A 256 18.56 -4.53 -4.78
CA LYS A 256 18.25 -3.30 -5.49
C LYS A 256 16.88 -2.84 -5.03
N TRP A 257 16.82 -1.65 -4.46
CA TRP A 257 15.59 -1.17 -3.85
C TRP A 257 14.97 0.01 -4.57
N ILE A 258 15.77 0.87 -5.22
CA ILE A 258 15.27 2.14 -5.72
C ILE A 258 15.39 2.19 -7.25
N TYR A 259 14.24 2.36 -7.88
CA TYR A 259 14.10 2.46 -9.33
C TYR A 259 13.39 3.76 -9.68
N ILE A 260 13.75 4.34 -10.82
CA ILE A 260 13.08 5.51 -11.38
C ILE A 260 12.60 5.24 -12.80
N ASP A 261 11.46 5.85 -13.16
CA ASP A 261 11.00 6.01 -14.52
C ASP A 261 11.01 7.51 -14.86
N LYS A 262 11.96 7.93 -15.68
CA LYS A 262 12.16 9.34 -16.03
C LYS A 262 11.03 9.91 -16.88
N ILE A 263 10.39 9.06 -17.71
CA ILE A 263 9.28 9.46 -18.58
C ILE A 263 8.02 9.69 -17.76
N LYS A 264 7.74 8.79 -16.82
CA LYS A 264 6.56 8.87 -15.95
C LYS A 264 6.75 9.75 -14.72
N LYS A 265 7.97 10.25 -14.48
CA LYS A 265 8.35 10.93 -13.24
C LYS A 265 7.94 10.12 -12.00
N LEU A 266 8.38 8.87 -11.96
CA LEU A 266 7.98 7.90 -10.94
C LEU A 266 9.20 7.31 -10.25
N VAL A 267 9.11 7.18 -8.93
CA VAL A 267 10.06 6.42 -8.10
C VAL A 267 9.39 5.15 -7.61
N ILE A 268 10.06 4.01 -7.70
CA ILE A 268 9.62 2.76 -7.07
C ILE A 268 10.66 2.33 -6.03
N ILE A 269 10.20 2.14 -4.80
CA ILE A 269 10.99 1.64 -3.69
C ILE A 269 10.55 0.20 -3.42
N ASP A 270 11.39 -0.78 -3.78
CA ASP A 270 11.12 -2.22 -3.60
C ASP A 270 11.68 -2.67 -2.26
N ILE A 271 10.81 -2.96 -1.32
CA ILE A 271 11.17 -3.26 0.06
C ILE A 271 10.66 -4.63 0.50
N TYR A 272 11.18 -5.13 1.62
CA TYR A 272 10.62 -6.29 2.30
C TYR A 272 9.21 -6.01 2.83
N HIS A 273 8.41 -7.07 2.94
CA HIS A 273 7.07 -6.96 3.52
C HIS A 273 7.12 -6.35 4.93
N PHE A 274 6.14 -5.53 5.27
CA PHE A 274 6.10 -4.81 6.56
C PHE A 274 6.12 -5.74 7.79
N SER A 275 5.67 -6.99 7.66
CA SER A 275 5.77 -7.98 8.74
C SER A 275 7.16 -8.64 8.87
N TYR A 276 8.12 -8.28 8.02
CA TYR A 276 9.46 -8.85 8.09
C TYR A 276 10.19 -8.40 9.36
N ARG A 277 10.82 -9.34 10.06
CA ARG A 277 11.43 -9.09 11.37
C ARG A 277 12.75 -8.30 11.31
N GLY A 278 13.32 -8.11 10.13
CA GLY A 278 14.54 -7.31 9.94
C GLY A 278 14.35 -5.81 10.09
N TRP A 279 13.10 -5.32 10.12
CA TRP A 279 12.82 -3.92 10.42
C TRP A 279 13.08 -3.62 11.90
N GLY A 280 13.85 -2.56 12.20
CA GLY A 280 14.19 -2.20 13.57
C GLY A 280 15.11 -0.98 13.64
N LEU A 281 15.55 -0.62 14.83
CA LEU A 281 16.41 0.56 15.09
C LEU A 281 17.88 0.20 15.39
N ASN A 282 18.25 -1.09 15.35
CA ASN A 282 19.64 -1.51 15.57
C ASN A 282 20.54 -1.20 14.36
N ASP A 283 21.85 -1.32 14.53
CA ASP A 283 22.84 -0.92 13.52
C ASP A 283 22.78 -1.70 12.22
N GLN A 284 22.20 -2.89 12.20
CA GLN A 284 22.00 -3.72 11.01
C GLN A 284 20.56 -3.73 10.52
N SER A 285 19.77 -2.72 10.91
CA SER A 285 18.35 -2.71 10.61
C SER A 285 18.07 -2.28 9.16
N LEU A 286 16.99 -2.82 8.63
CA LEU A 286 16.49 -2.40 7.32
C LEU A 286 16.00 -0.94 7.29
N PHE A 287 15.67 -0.34 8.42
CA PHE A 287 15.35 1.09 8.47
C PHE A 287 16.59 1.94 8.15
N LYS A 288 17.75 1.64 8.77
CA LYS A 288 19.00 2.33 8.46
C LYS A 288 19.39 2.12 6.99
N GLU A 289 19.28 0.90 6.50
CA GLU A 289 19.54 0.58 5.09
C GLU A 289 18.64 1.43 4.16
N LEU A 290 17.35 1.53 4.45
CA LEU A 290 16.42 2.35 3.67
C LEU A 290 16.78 3.84 3.73
N ILE A 291 17.07 4.36 4.92
CA ILE A 291 17.49 5.76 5.11
C ILE A 291 18.74 6.07 4.27
N HIS A 292 19.76 5.24 4.38
CA HIS A 292 21.01 5.43 3.65
C HIS A 292 20.80 5.41 2.13
N ARG A 293 20.01 4.46 1.62
CA ARG A 293 19.70 4.38 0.18
C ARG A 293 18.94 5.60 -0.32
N LEU A 294 17.96 6.07 0.45
CA LEU A 294 17.20 7.28 0.10
C LEU A 294 18.10 8.54 0.12
N ILE A 295 18.96 8.68 1.12
CA ILE A 295 19.93 9.79 1.18
C ILE A 295 20.91 9.70 0.00
N TYR A 296 21.46 8.51 -0.28
CA TYR A 296 22.38 8.27 -1.39
C TYR A 296 21.77 8.65 -2.75
N THR A 297 20.48 8.34 -2.96
CA THR A 297 19.78 8.58 -4.22
C THR A 297 18.96 9.87 -4.24
N SER A 298 19.03 10.68 -3.17
CA SER A 298 18.17 11.85 -2.99
C SER A 298 18.27 12.87 -4.12
N MET A 299 19.48 13.11 -4.65
CA MET A 299 19.69 14.04 -5.77
C MET A 299 18.98 13.59 -7.04
N ASP A 300 19.00 12.29 -7.35
CA ASP A 300 18.34 11.74 -8.54
C ASP A 300 16.83 11.79 -8.38
N ILE A 301 16.32 11.45 -7.19
CA ILE A 301 14.88 11.49 -6.88
C ILE A 301 14.37 12.94 -6.94
N ASN A 302 15.08 13.88 -6.34
CA ASN A 302 14.69 15.29 -6.33
C ASN A 302 14.67 15.87 -7.75
N LYS A 303 15.70 15.62 -8.53
CA LYS A 303 15.79 16.07 -9.93
C LYS A 303 14.64 15.49 -10.79
N LEU A 304 14.14 14.30 -10.43
CA LEU A 304 13.05 13.65 -11.14
C LEU A 304 11.69 14.27 -10.80
N LEU A 305 11.43 14.52 -9.52
CA LEU A 305 10.10 14.87 -9.01
C LEU A 305 9.83 16.39 -8.95
N MET A 306 10.88 17.19 -8.86
CA MET A 306 10.80 18.66 -8.96
C MET A 306 10.87 19.12 -10.42
#